data_4093a334d1fbeeb1a4afa9e0745ea528
#
_entry.id   4093a334d1fbeeb1a4afa9e0745ea528
#
_cell.length_a   1.000
_cell.length_b   1.000
_cell.length_c   1.000
_cell.angle_alpha   90.00
_cell.angle_beta   90.00
_cell.angle_gamma   90.00
#
_symmetry.space_group_name_H-M   'P 1'
#
loop_
_entity.id
_entity.type
_entity.pdbx_description
1 polymer ?
#
loop_
_entity_poly.entity_id
_entity_poly.type
_entity_poly.pdbx_seq_one_letter_code
_entity_poly.pdbx_strand_id
1 'polypeptide(L)'
;LLTLLHAFAVLYTRPLANLIEQLQRLPGVGAKTAQRLSLHILKRPTEEVEALAQALIQAKQQVGSCTICGHLSAEPICEICATPSRDNALICVVADSRDLIALERTREYRGKYHVLGGLISPMDGISPDQLNIQSLVRRVSGNKVSEVIMAIAPSVEGETTTLYVGGLLRPFTKVTRIAFGIPMGGDLEYADEVTLAKAIEGRRELDF
;
A
#
# COMPACT_ATOMS: atom_id res chain seq x y z
N LEU A 1 -32.55 11.88 -8.94
CA LEU A 1 -32.03 10.57 -8.45
C LEU A 1 -33.05 9.45 -8.63
N LEU A 2 -34.33 9.63 -8.30
CA LEU A 2 -35.41 8.63 -8.44
C LEU A 2 -35.70 8.25 -9.90
N THR A 3 -35.55 9.14 -10.85
CA THR A 3 -35.84 8.91 -12.28
C THR A 3 -34.78 8.02 -12.96
N LEU A 4 -33.51 8.08 -12.54
CA LEU A 4 -32.46 7.20 -13.06
C LEU A 4 -32.60 5.76 -12.54
N LEU A 5 -33.01 5.56 -11.28
CA LEU A 5 -33.30 4.24 -10.72
C LEU A 5 -34.46 3.55 -11.43
N HIS A 6 -35.49 4.28 -11.85
CA HIS A 6 -36.63 3.71 -12.61
C HIS A 6 -36.24 3.29 -14.03
N ALA A 7 -35.34 4.01 -14.71
CA ALA A 7 -34.91 3.65 -16.06
C ALA A 7 -34.02 2.39 -16.08
N PHE A 8 -33.24 2.14 -15.03
CA PHE A 8 -32.45 0.91 -14.88
C PHE A 8 -33.33 -0.34 -14.62
N ALA A 9 -34.39 -0.18 -13.87
CA ALA A 9 -35.30 -1.27 -13.53
C ALA A 9 -36.08 -1.84 -14.73
N VAL A 10 -36.19 -1.11 -15.85
CA VAL A 10 -36.84 -1.56 -17.09
C VAL A 10 -35.90 -2.36 -17.99
N LEU A 11 -34.60 -2.16 -17.90
CA LEU A 11 -33.60 -2.80 -18.77
C LEU A 11 -32.98 -4.07 -18.20
N TYR A 12 -32.94 -4.21 -16.86
CA TYR A 12 -32.29 -5.34 -16.18
C TYR A 12 -33.22 -5.95 -15.14
N THR A 13 -33.11 -7.26 -14.96
CA THR A 13 -33.75 -7.92 -13.80
C THR A 13 -33.14 -7.39 -12.50
N ARG A 14 -33.93 -7.35 -11.43
CA ARG A 14 -33.50 -6.87 -10.11
C ARG A 14 -32.13 -7.46 -9.65
N PRO A 15 -31.92 -8.79 -9.73
CA PRO A 15 -30.64 -9.38 -9.33
C PRO A 15 -29.45 -8.87 -10.15
N LEU A 16 -29.65 -8.71 -11.48
CA LEU A 16 -28.58 -8.20 -12.35
C LEU A 16 -28.26 -6.72 -12.07
N ALA A 17 -29.29 -5.89 -11.85
CA ALA A 17 -29.11 -4.50 -11.50
C ALA A 17 -28.32 -4.34 -10.18
N ASN A 18 -28.62 -5.15 -9.17
CA ASN A 18 -27.91 -5.17 -7.90
C ASN A 18 -26.44 -5.59 -8.09
N LEU A 19 -26.16 -6.63 -8.87
CA LEU A 19 -24.78 -7.05 -9.14
C LEU A 19 -23.97 -5.94 -9.82
N ILE A 20 -24.57 -5.26 -10.82
CA ILE A 20 -23.95 -4.12 -11.50
C ILE A 20 -23.63 -3.02 -10.48
N GLU A 21 -24.57 -2.67 -9.61
CA GLU A 21 -24.37 -1.64 -8.59
C GLU A 21 -23.24 -2.00 -7.62
N GLN A 22 -23.19 -3.25 -7.12
CA GLN A 22 -22.12 -3.68 -6.22
C GLN A 22 -20.74 -3.63 -6.89
N LEU A 23 -20.64 -4.04 -8.16
CA LEU A 23 -19.39 -3.96 -8.90
C LEU A 23 -18.94 -2.52 -9.18
N GLN A 24 -19.88 -1.58 -9.37
CA GLN A 24 -19.56 -0.15 -9.53
C GLN A 24 -18.95 0.50 -8.27
N ARG A 25 -19.15 -0.09 -7.10
CA ARG A 25 -18.53 0.40 -5.85
C ARG A 25 -17.04 0.08 -5.76
N LEU A 26 -16.54 -0.78 -6.65
CA LEU A 26 -15.10 -1.10 -6.68
C LEU A 26 -14.32 0.05 -7.35
N PRO A 27 -13.18 0.46 -6.76
CA PRO A 27 -12.33 1.50 -7.34
C PRO A 27 -11.92 1.14 -8.77
N GLY A 28 -12.04 2.09 -9.70
CA GLY A 28 -11.68 1.90 -11.11
C GLY A 28 -12.74 1.15 -11.94
N VAL A 29 -13.85 0.71 -11.33
CA VAL A 29 -14.95 0.03 -12.05
C VAL A 29 -16.08 1.01 -12.35
N GLY A 30 -16.08 1.56 -13.56
CA GLY A 30 -17.20 2.40 -14.05
C GLY A 30 -18.40 1.57 -14.50
N ALA A 31 -19.52 2.26 -14.78
CA ALA A 31 -20.80 1.64 -15.15
C ALA A 31 -20.69 0.62 -16.31
N LYS A 32 -19.98 0.99 -17.37
CA LYS A 32 -19.80 0.12 -18.55
C LYS A 32 -18.98 -1.16 -18.22
N THR A 33 -17.97 -1.02 -17.39
CA THR A 33 -17.15 -2.16 -16.93
C THR A 33 -17.95 -3.06 -16.01
N ALA A 34 -18.70 -2.51 -15.04
CA ALA A 34 -19.55 -3.28 -14.14
C ALA A 34 -20.61 -4.09 -14.89
N GLN A 35 -21.27 -3.48 -15.88
CA GLN A 35 -22.22 -4.16 -16.75
C GLN A 35 -21.57 -5.34 -17.49
N ARG A 36 -20.38 -5.12 -18.10
CA ARG A 36 -19.65 -6.16 -18.84
C ARG A 36 -19.25 -7.32 -17.91
N LEU A 37 -18.73 -7.00 -16.71
CA LEU A 37 -18.38 -8.01 -15.71
C LEU A 37 -19.58 -8.81 -15.24
N SER A 38 -20.71 -8.14 -14.94
CA SER A 38 -21.94 -8.80 -14.52
C SER A 38 -22.46 -9.77 -15.56
N LEU A 39 -22.52 -9.36 -16.84
CA LEU A 39 -22.94 -10.22 -17.94
C LEU A 39 -21.97 -11.38 -18.19
N HIS A 40 -20.68 -11.19 -17.93
CA HIS A 40 -19.68 -12.26 -17.98
C HIS A 40 -19.93 -13.29 -16.88
N ILE A 41 -20.14 -12.85 -15.64
CA ILE A 41 -20.42 -13.71 -14.48
C ILE A 41 -21.67 -14.57 -14.73
N LEU A 42 -22.74 -13.99 -15.28
CA LEU A 42 -23.97 -14.73 -15.59
C LEU A 42 -23.81 -15.87 -16.64
N LYS A 43 -22.74 -15.80 -17.44
CA LYS A 43 -22.42 -16.85 -18.46
C LYS A 43 -21.52 -17.95 -17.92
N ARG A 44 -20.99 -17.79 -16.69
CA ARG A 44 -20.12 -18.80 -16.08
C ARG A 44 -20.95 -19.87 -15.37
N PRO A 45 -20.43 -21.10 -15.24
CA PRO A 45 -21.03 -22.13 -14.39
C PRO A 45 -21.24 -21.64 -12.98
N THR A 46 -22.30 -22.09 -12.31
CA THR A 46 -22.62 -21.68 -10.93
C THR A 46 -21.47 -21.95 -9.97
N GLU A 47 -20.78 -23.07 -10.12
CA GLU A 47 -19.66 -23.51 -9.30
C GLU A 47 -18.49 -22.50 -9.34
N GLU A 48 -18.23 -21.89 -10.50
CA GLU A 48 -17.18 -20.86 -10.63
C GLU A 48 -17.59 -19.56 -9.96
N VAL A 49 -18.88 -19.21 -10.03
CA VAL A 49 -19.41 -18.01 -9.37
C VAL A 49 -19.38 -18.18 -7.86
N GLU A 50 -19.76 -19.35 -7.36
CA GLU A 50 -19.68 -19.70 -5.94
C GLU A 50 -18.23 -19.66 -5.44
N ALA A 51 -17.29 -20.20 -6.21
CA ALA A 51 -15.86 -20.16 -5.87
C ALA A 51 -15.35 -18.72 -5.75
N LEU A 52 -15.73 -17.84 -6.68
CA LEU A 52 -15.39 -16.41 -6.62
C LEU A 52 -15.99 -15.74 -5.38
N ALA A 53 -17.27 -15.95 -5.12
CA ALA A 53 -17.96 -15.39 -3.96
C ALA A 53 -17.30 -15.87 -2.66
N GLN A 54 -17.00 -17.17 -2.56
CA GLN A 54 -16.33 -17.73 -1.41
C GLN A 54 -14.91 -17.19 -1.21
N ALA A 55 -14.15 -16.99 -2.28
CA ALA A 55 -12.81 -16.39 -2.21
C ALA A 55 -12.84 -14.96 -1.67
N LEU A 56 -13.83 -14.14 -2.08
CA LEU A 56 -14.01 -12.78 -1.57
C LEU A 56 -14.32 -12.79 -0.05
N ILE A 57 -15.21 -13.67 0.38
CA ILE A 57 -15.60 -13.79 1.79
C ILE A 57 -14.42 -14.27 2.63
N GLN A 58 -13.73 -15.33 2.20
CA GLN A 58 -12.57 -15.87 2.91
C GLN A 58 -11.44 -14.87 3.02
N ALA A 59 -11.09 -14.17 1.93
CA ALA A 59 -10.07 -13.13 1.96
C ALA A 59 -10.41 -12.04 2.99
N LYS A 60 -11.68 -11.59 3.02
CA LYS A 60 -12.13 -10.57 3.97
C LYS A 60 -12.10 -11.04 5.43
N GLN A 61 -12.41 -12.32 5.67
CA GLN A 61 -12.49 -12.89 7.03
C GLN A 61 -11.13 -13.33 7.58
N GLN A 62 -10.23 -13.83 6.73
CA GLN A 62 -8.99 -14.47 7.14
C GLN A 62 -7.76 -13.58 7.02
N VAL A 63 -7.79 -12.57 6.14
CA VAL A 63 -6.66 -11.65 5.99
C VAL A 63 -6.81 -10.49 6.97
N GLY A 64 -5.93 -10.48 7.96
CA GLY A 64 -5.77 -9.40 8.93
C GLY A 64 -4.44 -8.66 8.77
N SER A 65 -3.93 -8.12 9.86
CA SER A 65 -2.66 -7.41 9.91
C SER A 65 -1.68 -8.13 10.85
N CYS A 66 -0.44 -8.26 10.42
CA CYS A 66 0.64 -8.78 11.24
C CYS A 66 0.82 -7.91 12.50
N THR A 67 0.84 -8.53 13.67
CA THR A 67 0.95 -7.86 14.97
C THR A 67 2.30 -7.14 15.17
N ILE A 68 3.34 -7.51 14.39
CA ILE A 68 4.67 -6.92 14.49
C ILE A 68 4.84 -5.75 13.53
N CYS A 69 4.43 -5.91 12.27
CA CYS A 69 4.77 -4.94 11.22
C CYS A 69 3.57 -4.30 10.53
N GLY A 70 2.34 -4.73 10.80
CA GLY A 70 1.14 -4.18 10.17
C GLY A 70 0.88 -4.64 8.73
N HIS A 71 1.76 -5.49 8.14
CA HIS A 71 1.53 -6.08 6.82
C HIS A 71 0.34 -7.04 6.80
N LEU A 72 -0.31 -7.17 5.66
CA LEU A 72 -1.40 -8.14 5.46
C LEU A 72 -0.91 -9.56 5.75
N SER A 73 -1.66 -10.31 6.55
CA SER A 73 -1.31 -11.67 6.94
C SER A 73 -2.57 -12.45 7.31
N ALA A 74 -2.60 -13.73 6.98
CA ALA A 74 -3.61 -14.67 7.50
C ALA A 74 -3.26 -15.15 8.92
N GLU A 75 -1.97 -15.10 9.29
CA GLU A 75 -1.45 -15.48 10.58
C GLU A 75 -1.16 -14.26 11.45
N PRO A 76 -1.12 -14.40 12.80
CA PRO A 76 -0.76 -13.29 13.70
C PRO A 76 0.57 -12.63 13.37
N ILE A 77 1.54 -13.41 12.86
CA ILE A 77 2.87 -12.94 12.43
C ILE A 77 3.06 -13.33 10.97
N CYS A 78 3.29 -12.35 10.09
CA CYS A 78 3.51 -12.61 8.67
C CYS A 78 4.84 -13.35 8.42
N GLU A 79 4.95 -14.00 7.27
CA GLU A 79 6.14 -14.77 6.86
C GLU A 79 7.42 -13.92 6.90
N ILE A 80 7.36 -12.65 6.49
CA ILE A 80 8.51 -11.75 6.53
C ILE A 80 9.01 -11.54 7.96
N CYS A 81 8.11 -11.34 8.92
CA CYS A 81 8.48 -11.20 10.32
C CYS A 81 8.93 -12.52 10.95
N ALA A 82 8.34 -13.63 10.55
CA ALA A 82 8.70 -14.96 11.06
C ALA A 82 10.05 -15.48 10.53
N THR A 83 10.51 -15.00 9.36
CA THR A 83 11.74 -15.49 8.71
C THR A 83 12.99 -15.12 9.52
N PRO A 84 13.75 -16.09 10.08
CA PRO A 84 14.90 -15.82 10.95
C PRO A 84 16.12 -15.26 10.21
N SER A 85 16.26 -15.54 8.91
CA SER A 85 17.41 -15.12 8.10
C SER A 85 17.38 -13.63 7.74
N ARG A 86 16.31 -12.90 8.06
CA ARG A 86 16.20 -11.46 7.81
C ARG A 86 16.85 -10.66 8.93
N ASP A 87 17.53 -9.62 8.55
CA ASP A 87 18.18 -8.71 9.50
C ASP A 87 17.14 -7.92 10.31
N ASN A 88 17.13 -8.15 11.61
CA ASN A 88 16.27 -7.44 12.56
C ASN A 88 16.77 -6.02 12.89
N ALA A 89 18.02 -5.70 12.57
CA ALA A 89 18.60 -4.39 12.80
C ALA A 89 18.21 -3.36 11.72
N LEU A 90 17.65 -3.81 10.59
CA LEU A 90 17.19 -2.97 9.49
C LEU A 90 15.67 -3.01 9.39
N ILE A 91 15.03 -1.83 9.43
CA ILE A 91 13.57 -1.70 9.25
C ILE A 91 13.28 -0.75 8.09
N CYS A 92 12.54 -1.25 7.08
CA CYS A 92 12.01 -0.43 6.00
C CYS A 92 10.56 -0.04 6.31
N VAL A 93 10.29 1.25 6.40
CA VAL A 93 8.96 1.81 6.70
C VAL A 93 8.28 2.19 5.40
N VAL A 94 7.07 1.69 5.20
CA VAL A 94 6.24 1.94 4.03
C VAL A 94 4.86 2.46 4.43
N ALA A 95 4.18 3.14 3.54
CA ALA A 95 2.84 3.65 3.79
C ALA A 95 1.82 2.50 3.87
N ASP A 96 1.84 1.58 2.91
CA ASP A 96 0.91 0.45 2.88
C ASP A 96 1.56 -0.88 2.41
N SER A 97 0.77 -1.95 2.44
CA SER A 97 1.24 -3.28 2.05
C SER A 97 1.58 -3.42 0.55
N ARG A 98 1.07 -2.54 -0.31
CA ARG A 98 1.39 -2.55 -1.76
C ARG A 98 2.83 -2.11 -1.99
N ASP A 99 3.27 -1.10 -1.26
CA ASP A 99 4.65 -0.60 -1.32
C ASP A 99 5.62 -1.68 -0.83
N LEU A 100 5.28 -2.36 0.28
CA LEU A 100 6.05 -3.49 0.77
C LEU A 100 6.18 -4.59 -0.29
N ILE A 101 5.07 -4.99 -0.91
CA ILE A 101 5.07 -6.02 -1.96
C ILE A 101 5.92 -5.59 -3.15
N ALA A 102 5.89 -4.32 -3.53
CA ALA A 102 6.73 -3.80 -4.62
C ALA A 102 8.22 -3.91 -4.30
N LEU A 103 8.62 -3.56 -3.07
CA LEU A 103 10.00 -3.69 -2.61
C LEU A 103 10.44 -5.15 -2.50
N GLU A 104 9.60 -6.04 -1.96
CA GLU A 104 9.91 -7.47 -1.85
C GLU A 104 10.13 -8.16 -3.22
N ARG A 105 9.44 -7.71 -4.26
CA ARG A 105 9.64 -8.24 -5.62
C ARG A 105 11.04 -8.01 -6.15
N THR A 106 11.76 -7.02 -5.66
CA THR A 106 13.16 -6.77 -6.06
C THR A 106 14.11 -7.86 -5.54
N ARG A 107 13.75 -8.52 -4.42
CA ARG A 107 14.58 -9.51 -3.71
C ARG A 107 15.93 -8.99 -3.16
N GLU A 108 16.14 -7.68 -3.20
CA GLU A 108 17.40 -7.03 -2.76
C GLU A 108 17.37 -6.72 -1.26
N TYR A 109 16.19 -6.40 -0.72
CA TYR A 109 16.09 -6.02 0.69
C TYR A 109 15.98 -7.24 1.61
N ARG A 110 16.86 -7.32 2.60
CA ARG A 110 16.95 -8.43 3.54
C ARG A 110 16.56 -8.08 4.98
N GLY A 111 16.15 -6.86 5.24
CA GLY A 111 15.66 -6.42 6.54
C GLY A 111 14.18 -6.75 6.78
N LYS A 112 13.64 -6.20 7.84
CA LYS A 112 12.23 -6.28 8.22
C LYS A 112 11.49 -5.03 7.74
N TYR A 113 10.16 -5.11 7.67
CA TYR A 113 9.31 -3.98 7.29
C TYR A 113 8.47 -3.47 8.45
N HIS A 114 7.95 -2.27 8.27
CA HIS A 114 6.88 -1.71 9.09
C HIS A 114 5.91 -0.94 8.19
N VAL A 115 4.63 -1.32 8.25
CA VAL A 115 3.55 -0.71 7.47
C VAL A 115 2.80 0.27 8.35
N LEU A 116 2.78 1.55 7.96
CA LEU A 116 2.11 2.61 8.72
C LEU A 116 0.58 2.50 8.65
N GLY A 117 0.05 1.95 7.57
CA GLY A 117 -1.40 1.87 7.31
C GLY A 117 -1.97 3.11 6.61
N GLY A 118 -1.12 4.06 6.20
CA GLY A 118 -1.48 5.29 5.50
C GLY A 118 -0.43 6.37 5.67
N LEU A 119 -0.81 7.60 5.32
CA LEU A 119 -0.01 8.81 5.47
C LEU A 119 -0.75 9.82 6.34
N ILE A 120 -0.03 10.70 7.02
CA ILE A 120 -0.60 11.85 7.74
C ILE A 120 -1.21 12.78 6.69
N SER A 121 -2.52 12.96 6.73
CA SER A 121 -3.27 13.81 5.82
C SER A 121 -4.34 14.59 6.59
N PRO A 122 -4.06 15.81 7.04
CA PRO A 122 -5.05 16.63 7.74
C PRO A 122 -6.28 16.93 6.87
N MET A 123 -6.10 17.03 5.56
CA MET A 123 -7.22 17.27 4.63
C MET A 123 -8.20 16.10 4.56
N ASP A 124 -7.70 14.88 4.71
CA ASP A 124 -8.51 13.65 4.77
C ASP A 124 -8.86 13.24 6.21
N GLY A 125 -8.50 14.04 7.20
CA GLY A 125 -8.75 13.78 8.61
C GLY A 125 -7.88 12.66 9.19
N ILE A 126 -6.75 12.31 8.54
CA ILE A 126 -5.85 11.24 9.00
C ILE A 126 -4.77 11.84 9.91
N SER A 127 -4.89 11.58 11.20
CA SER A 127 -3.93 11.99 12.23
C SER A 127 -2.88 10.89 12.51
N PRO A 128 -1.74 11.24 13.13
CA PRO A 128 -0.70 10.26 13.49
C PRO A 128 -1.18 9.10 14.37
N ASP A 129 -2.20 9.31 15.19
CA ASP A 129 -2.71 8.29 16.13
C ASP A 129 -3.49 7.19 15.42
N GLN A 130 -3.98 7.46 14.20
CA GLN A 130 -4.69 6.49 13.37
C GLN A 130 -3.73 5.59 12.58
N LEU A 131 -2.44 5.89 12.63
CA LEU A 131 -1.38 5.16 11.93
C LEU A 131 -0.54 4.32 12.91
N ASN A 132 0.14 3.29 12.39
CA ASN A 132 0.98 2.39 13.19
C ASN A 132 2.31 3.04 13.67
N ILE A 133 2.33 4.36 13.87
CA ILE A 133 3.55 5.10 14.23
C ILE A 133 4.01 4.74 15.65
N GLN A 134 3.10 4.67 16.61
CA GLN A 134 3.45 4.36 17.99
C GLN A 134 4.02 2.94 18.17
N SER A 135 3.53 1.98 17.37
CA SER A 135 4.08 0.62 17.37
C SER A 135 5.48 0.57 16.76
N LEU A 136 5.76 1.39 15.74
CA LEU A 136 7.11 1.55 15.19
C LEU A 136 8.08 2.14 16.22
N VAL A 137 7.71 3.23 16.89
CA VAL A 137 8.55 3.86 17.92
C VAL A 137 8.88 2.87 19.03
N ARG A 138 7.88 2.14 19.55
CA ARG A 138 8.12 1.09 20.57
C ARG A 138 9.02 -0.02 20.06
N ARG A 139 8.85 -0.43 18.81
CA ARG A 139 9.67 -1.48 18.19
C ARG A 139 11.12 -1.04 18.05
N VAL A 140 11.39 0.20 17.66
CA VAL A 140 12.74 0.74 17.47
C VAL A 140 13.41 1.02 18.82
N SER A 141 12.72 1.63 19.78
CA SER A 141 13.28 1.95 21.10
C SER A 141 13.55 0.72 21.97
N GLY A 142 12.77 -0.37 21.76
CA GLY A 142 12.90 -1.62 22.54
C GLY A 142 13.86 -2.65 21.94
N ASN A 143 14.42 -2.41 20.74
CA ASN A 143 15.28 -3.35 20.04
C ASN A 143 16.56 -2.66 19.54
N LYS A 144 17.59 -3.45 19.22
CA LYS A 144 18.82 -2.95 18.60
C LYS A 144 18.62 -2.75 17.10
N VAL A 145 17.86 -1.70 16.72
CA VAL A 145 17.69 -1.30 15.33
C VAL A 145 18.80 -0.31 14.98
N SER A 146 19.59 -0.64 13.97
CA SER A 146 20.73 0.20 13.51
C SER A 146 20.29 1.25 12.50
N GLU A 147 19.26 0.93 11.69
CA GLU A 147 18.79 1.83 10.66
C GLU A 147 17.29 1.63 10.38
N VAL A 148 16.59 2.74 10.22
CA VAL A 148 15.23 2.80 9.68
C VAL A 148 15.27 3.52 8.34
N ILE A 149 14.81 2.83 7.29
CA ILE A 149 14.71 3.35 5.93
C ILE A 149 13.28 3.80 5.67
N MET A 150 13.06 5.07 5.44
CA MET A 150 11.75 5.61 5.06
C MET A 150 11.54 5.40 3.56
N ALA A 151 10.73 4.41 3.19
CA ALA A 151 10.38 4.09 1.81
C ALA A 151 8.95 4.57 1.52
N ILE A 152 8.76 5.86 1.58
CA ILE A 152 7.48 6.55 1.40
C ILE A 152 7.56 7.41 0.13
N ALA A 153 6.48 7.41 -0.66
CA ALA A 153 6.40 8.21 -1.88
C ALA A 153 6.56 9.72 -1.58
N PRO A 154 7.23 10.49 -2.45
CA PRO A 154 7.52 11.92 -2.25
C PRO A 154 6.32 12.83 -2.58
N SER A 155 5.14 12.53 -2.02
CA SER A 155 4.00 13.46 -2.00
C SER A 155 4.11 14.42 -0.82
N VAL A 156 3.24 15.42 -0.77
CA VAL A 156 3.18 16.37 0.36
C VAL A 156 2.91 15.63 1.67
N GLU A 157 1.97 14.70 1.67
CA GLU A 157 1.62 13.85 2.80
C GLU A 157 2.77 12.89 3.15
N GLY A 158 3.43 12.34 2.13
CA GLY A 158 4.58 11.44 2.30
C GLY A 158 5.78 12.15 2.93
N GLU A 159 6.11 13.36 2.48
CA GLU A 159 7.16 14.20 3.09
C GLU A 159 6.81 14.57 4.53
N THR A 160 5.57 15.02 4.77
CA THR A 160 5.09 15.35 6.11
C THR A 160 5.20 14.14 7.05
N THR A 161 4.77 12.98 6.58
CA THR A 161 4.85 11.71 7.34
C THR A 161 6.29 11.31 7.60
N THR A 162 7.16 11.41 6.59
CA THR A 162 8.58 11.07 6.69
C THR A 162 9.30 11.95 7.72
N LEU A 163 9.06 13.27 7.68
CA LEU A 163 9.66 14.20 8.62
C LEU A 163 9.16 13.98 10.04
N TYR A 164 7.86 13.77 10.22
CA TYR A 164 7.26 13.53 11.53
C TYR A 164 7.79 12.23 12.15
N VAL A 165 7.72 11.11 11.42
CA VAL A 165 8.19 9.79 11.90
C VAL A 165 9.70 9.80 12.11
N GLY A 166 10.45 10.39 11.17
CA GLY A 166 11.91 10.53 11.27
C GLY A 166 12.33 11.30 12.51
N GLY A 167 11.63 12.39 12.83
CA GLY A 167 11.86 13.18 14.06
C GLY A 167 11.68 12.35 15.33
N LEU A 168 10.65 11.50 15.38
CA LEU A 168 10.40 10.60 16.52
C LEU A 168 11.46 9.51 16.67
N LEU A 169 12.02 9.01 15.55
CA LEU A 169 12.95 7.88 15.55
C LEU A 169 14.42 8.29 15.69
N ARG A 170 14.76 9.50 15.29
CA ARG A 170 16.14 10.03 15.32
C ARG A 170 16.89 9.85 16.65
N PRO A 171 16.26 9.96 17.85
CA PRO A 171 16.93 9.71 19.11
C PRO A 171 17.38 8.26 19.34
N PHE A 172 16.83 7.29 18.60
CA PHE A 172 17.01 5.86 18.85
C PHE A 172 17.85 5.16 17.78
N THR A 173 17.86 5.67 16.54
CA THR A 173 18.46 4.97 15.41
C THR A 173 18.81 5.94 14.28
N LYS A 174 19.67 5.48 13.35
CA LYS A 174 19.88 6.17 12.09
C LYS A 174 18.62 6.10 11.24
N VAL A 175 18.14 7.24 10.75
CA VAL A 175 17.01 7.32 9.83
C VAL A 175 17.50 7.76 8.45
N THR A 176 17.19 6.95 7.46
CA THR A 176 17.48 7.23 6.05
C THR A 176 16.19 7.21 5.23
N ARG A 177 16.29 7.54 3.97
CA ARG A 177 15.18 7.45 3.02
C ARG A 177 15.66 6.84 1.70
N ILE A 178 14.72 6.27 0.95
CA ILE A 178 15.03 5.82 -0.41
C ILE A 178 15.45 7.01 -1.27
N ALA A 179 16.39 6.77 -2.20
CA ALA A 179 16.87 7.79 -3.12
C ALA A 179 15.71 8.24 -4.05
N PHE A 180 15.72 9.55 -4.34
CA PHE A 180 14.90 10.13 -5.39
C PHE A 180 15.76 10.32 -6.63
N GLY A 181 15.17 10.12 -7.79
CA GLY A 181 15.90 10.31 -9.02
C GLY A 181 15.12 9.90 -10.25
N ILE A 182 15.81 9.93 -11.38
CA ILE A 182 15.27 9.57 -12.68
C ILE A 182 15.16 8.05 -12.73
N PRO A 183 14.02 7.49 -13.15
CA PRO A 183 13.88 6.06 -13.31
C PRO A 183 14.83 5.52 -14.39
N MET A 184 15.31 4.29 -14.19
CA MET A 184 16.17 3.62 -15.16
C MET A 184 15.47 3.53 -16.54
N GLY A 185 16.17 3.97 -17.58
CA GLY A 185 15.63 4.01 -18.94
C GLY A 185 14.72 5.21 -19.23
N GLY A 186 14.61 6.15 -18.32
CA GLY A 186 13.89 7.42 -18.55
C GLY A 186 14.81 8.46 -19.21
N ASP A 187 14.30 9.17 -20.21
CA ASP A 187 14.99 10.29 -20.84
C ASP A 187 14.89 11.54 -19.97
N LEU A 188 15.99 12.29 -19.87
CA LEU A 188 16.07 13.50 -19.04
C LEU A 188 15.07 14.58 -19.49
N GLU A 189 14.80 14.66 -20.79
CA GLU A 189 13.92 15.70 -21.36
C GLU A 189 12.44 15.53 -20.94
N TYR A 190 12.02 14.32 -20.52
CA TYR A 190 10.66 14.06 -20.05
C TYR A 190 10.50 14.12 -18.53
N ALA A 191 11.60 14.29 -17.79
CA ALA A 191 11.54 14.43 -16.36
C ALA A 191 11.15 15.87 -15.97
N ASP A 192 10.27 15.99 -14.99
CA ASP A 192 9.91 17.30 -14.44
C ASP A 192 11.06 17.96 -13.68
N GLU A 193 10.99 19.29 -13.54
CA GLU A 193 12.04 20.10 -12.92
C GLU A 193 12.37 19.69 -11.47
N VAL A 194 11.36 19.26 -10.71
CA VAL A 194 11.54 18.84 -9.31
C VAL A 194 12.30 17.53 -9.24
N THR A 195 11.94 16.57 -10.10
CA THR A 195 12.65 15.29 -10.23
C THR A 195 14.11 15.49 -10.63
N LEU A 196 14.39 16.36 -11.61
CA LEU A 196 15.74 16.69 -12.04
C LEU A 196 16.54 17.36 -10.92
N ALA A 197 15.97 18.32 -10.21
CA ALA A 197 16.61 18.98 -9.08
C ALA A 197 16.97 17.98 -7.97
N LYS A 198 16.05 17.07 -7.63
CA LYS A 198 16.29 16.03 -6.63
C LYS A 198 17.35 15.00 -7.07
N ALA A 199 17.39 14.67 -8.35
CA ALA A 199 18.43 13.79 -8.90
C ALA A 199 19.82 14.42 -8.80
N ILE A 200 19.95 15.73 -9.10
CA ILE A 200 21.21 16.48 -8.96
C ILE A 200 21.61 16.61 -7.49
N GLU A 201 20.66 16.90 -6.59
CA GLU A 201 20.90 16.98 -5.15
C GLU A 201 21.41 15.65 -4.59
N GLY A 202 20.79 14.54 -5.01
CA GLY A 202 21.11 13.18 -4.57
C GLY A 202 22.22 12.50 -5.37
N ARG A 203 22.98 13.21 -6.22
CA ARG A 203 24.06 12.66 -7.02
C ARG A 203 25.13 11.95 -6.19
N ARG A 204 25.65 10.85 -6.71
CA ARG A 204 26.71 10.07 -6.07
C ARG A 204 27.99 10.15 -6.88
N GLU A 205 29.13 9.99 -6.21
CA GLU A 205 30.42 9.78 -6.83
C GLU A 205 30.41 8.46 -7.62
N LEU A 206 31.10 8.43 -8.73
CA LEU A 206 31.25 7.21 -9.52
C LEU A 206 32.45 6.43 -8.96
N ASP A 207 32.19 5.19 -8.53
CA ASP A 207 33.23 4.23 -8.19
C ASP A 207 33.71 3.56 -9.49
N PHE A 208 35.00 3.74 -9.83
CA PHE A 208 35.64 3.14 -11.02
C PHE A 208 36.53 1.97 -10.62
#